data_d1bbec83924528bfef8df615c2b8ed10
#
_entry.id   d1bbec83924528bfef8df615c2b8ed10
#
_cell.length_a   1.000
_cell.length_b   1.000
_cell.length_c   1.000
_cell.angle_alpha   90.00
_cell.angle_beta   90.00
_cell.angle_gamma   90.00
#
_symmetry.space_group_name_H-M   'P 1'
#
loop_
_entity.id
_entity.type
_entity.pdbx_description
1 polymer ?
#
loop_
_entity_poly.entity_id
_entity_poly.type
_entity_poly.pdbx_seq_one_letter_code
_entity_poly.pdbx_strand_id
1 'polypeptide(L)'
;MAGGRPFVCKQERAVAVRKLDPESARRFAHFSQAVLVEVPGPTLYVAGQGDVTGDFEIQARKAWTQIEVLLNEAGMTLTDVVKVTGYVVDRNYVSAYRAVFLEVMGEIRPASTLVICDLVHPAMLVEIEIVATKN
;
A
#
# COMPACT_ATOMS: atom_id res chain seq x y z
N MET A 1 3.62 -19.04 -52.38
CA MET A 1 2.82 -18.33 -51.34
C MET A 1 3.68 -18.12 -50.11
N ALA A 2 4.14 -16.92 -49.92
CA ALA A 2 4.93 -16.59 -48.74
C ALA A 2 4.00 -16.34 -47.57
N GLY A 3 3.90 -17.30 -46.64
CA GLY A 3 3.22 -17.08 -45.35
C GLY A 3 4.07 -16.17 -44.49
N GLY A 4 3.80 -14.86 -44.53
CA GLY A 4 4.41 -13.92 -43.61
C GLY A 4 3.97 -14.26 -42.17
N ARG A 5 4.92 -14.61 -41.30
CA ARG A 5 4.64 -14.68 -39.86
C ARG A 5 4.25 -13.29 -39.41
N PRO A 6 3.15 -13.15 -38.65
CA PRO A 6 2.81 -11.84 -38.09
C PRO A 6 4.00 -11.36 -37.27
N PHE A 7 4.42 -10.14 -37.50
CA PHE A 7 5.41 -9.45 -36.70
C PHE A 7 4.78 -9.28 -35.30
N VAL A 8 5.13 -10.16 -34.35
CA VAL A 8 4.80 -9.95 -32.97
C VAL A 8 5.73 -8.85 -32.49
N CYS A 9 5.27 -7.63 -32.57
CA CYS A 9 5.88 -6.54 -31.83
C CYS A 9 5.88 -6.98 -30.36
N LYS A 10 7.05 -7.28 -29.80
CA LYS A 10 7.20 -7.32 -28.37
C LYS A 10 6.93 -5.89 -27.90
N GLN A 11 5.67 -5.60 -27.61
CA GLN A 11 5.38 -4.43 -26.79
C GLN A 11 6.15 -4.65 -25.49
N GLU A 12 7.22 -3.90 -25.32
CA GLU A 12 7.76 -3.68 -23.99
C GLU A 12 6.57 -3.25 -23.14
N ARG A 13 6.20 -4.04 -22.14
CA ARG A 13 5.15 -3.66 -21.21
C ARG A 13 5.59 -2.33 -20.63
N ALA A 14 4.89 -1.27 -21.01
CA ALA A 14 5.06 0.03 -20.36
C ALA A 14 4.98 -0.21 -18.83
N VAL A 15 5.90 0.40 -18.08
CA VAL A 15 5.86 0.32 -16.62
C VAL A 15 4.49 0.82 -16.19
N ALA A 16 3.65 -0.08 -15.64
CA ALA A 16 2.26 0.21 -15.32
C ALA A 16 2.14 1.18 -14.14
N VAL A 17 3.15 1.20 -13.26
CA VAL A 17 3.16 1.98 -12.02
C VAL A 17 4.48 2.72 -11.90
N ARG A 18 4.42 4.02 -11.64
CA ARG A 18 5.60 4.86 -11.38
C ARG A 18 5.49 5.58 -10.06
N LYS A 19 6.57 5.56 -9.28
CA LYS A 19 6.71 6.39 -8.08
C LYS A 19 7.15 7.79 -8.49
N LEU A 20 6.48 8.82 -7.99
CA LEU A 20 6.78 10.20 -8.31
C LEU A 20 7.29 10.91 -7.06
N ASP A 21 8.57 11.24 -7.07
CA ASP A 21 9.26 12.02 -6.03
C ASP A 21 10.10 13.10 -6.72
N PRO A 22 9.48 14.13 -7.33
CA PRO A 22 10.21 15.15 -8.06
C PRO A 22 11.11 15.97 -7.12
N GLU A 23 12.24 16.48 -7.62
CA GLU A 23 13.19 17.27 -6.83
C GLU A 23 12.56 18.53 -6.20
N SER A 24 11.54 19.09 -6.85
CA SER A 24 10.80 20.24 -6.36
C SER A 24 9.85 19.92 -5.19
N ALA A 25 9.62 18.64 -4.91
CA ALA A 25 8.78 18.18 -3.81
C ALA A 25 9.62 17.58 -2.69
N ARG A 26 9.14 17.72 -1.46
CA ARG A 26 9.80 17.11 -0.30
C ARG A 26 9.80 15.59 -0.43
N ARG A 27 10.98 14.98 -0.39
CA ARG A 27 11.13 13.53 -0.39
C ARG A 27 11.04 12.95 1.02
N PHE A 28 10.32 11.84 1.14
CA PHE A 28 10.21 11.07 2.38
C PHE A 28 10.85 9.68 2.21
N ALA A 29 11.46 9.18 3.28
CA ALA A 29 12.16 7.90 3.24
C ALA A 29 11.23 6.70 3.08
N HIS A 30 9.99 6.79 3.60
CA HIS A 30 9.11 5.62 3.78
C HIS A 30 8.00 5.52 2.75
N PHE A 31 7.73 6.59 2.00
CA PHE A 31 6.65 6.61 1.03
C PHE A 31 6.98 7.54 -0.14
N SER A 32 6.26 7.37 -1.24
CA SER A 32 6.33 8.25 -2.39
C SER A 32 5.34 9.39 -2.25
N GLN A 33 5.68 10.56 -2.78
CA GLN A 33 4.76 11.70 -2.83
C GLN A 33 3.51 11.38 -3.63
N ALA A 34 3.69 10.67 -4.74
CA ALA A 34 2.59 10.18 -5.56
C ALA A 34 2.98 8.86 -6.23
N VAL A 35 1.99 8.11 -6.62
CA VAL A 35 2.14 6.92 -7.44
C VAL A 35 1.22 7.07 -8.65
N LEU A 36 1.80 7.03 -9.85
CA LEU A 36 1.07 7.08 -11.10
C LEU A 36 0.83 5.66 -11.60
N VAL A 37 -0.43 5.30 -11.82
CA VAL A 37 -0.81 4.06 -12.48
C VAL A 37 -1.17 4.40 -13.92
N GLU A 38 -0.30 4.06 -14.86
CA GLU A 38 -0.46 4.40 -16.29
C GLU A 38 -1.30 3.37 -17.03
N VAL A 39 -1.13 2.09 -16.69
CA VAL A 39 -1.92 1.00 -17.28
C VAL A 39 -2.69 0.33 -16.15
N PRO A 40 -4.01 0.54 -16.07
CA PRO A 40 -4.79 -0.08 -15.01
C PRO A 40 -4.90 -1.59 -15.23
N GLY A 41 -4.47 -2.34 -14.23
CA GLY A 41 -4.76 -3.78 -14.08
C GLY A 41 -5.90 -3.99 -13.09
N PRO A 42 -6.14 -5.24 -12.67
CA PRO A 42 -7.04 -5.51 -11.57
C PRO A 42 -6.65 -4.67 -10.35
N THR A 43 -7.63 -4.01 -9.75
CA THR A 43 -7.43 -3.13 -8.60
C THR A 43 -8.20 -3.66 -7.41
N LEU A 44 -7.52 -3.78 -6.28
CA LEU A 44 -8.07 -4.23 -5.00
C LEU A 44 -8.20 -3.04 -4.06
N TYR A 45 -9.40 -2.80 -3.58
CA TYR A 45 -9.70 -1.86 -2.51
C TYR A 45 -9.92 -2.63 -1.23
N VAL A 46 -9.04 -2.46 -0.26
CA VAL A 46 -9.14 -3.12 1.03
C VAL A 46 -9.76 -2.16 2.04
N ALA A 47 -10.86 -2.58 2.64
CA ALA A 47 -11.48 -1.84 3.73
C ALA A 47 -10.51 -1.70 4.91
N GLY A 48 -10.78 -0.75 5.80
CA GLY A 48 -9.97 -0.57 7.01
C GLY A 48 -9.83 -1.85 7.81
N GLN A 49 -8.59 -2.23 8.10
CA GLN A 49 -8.24 -3.40 8.88
C GLN A 49 -7.72 -2.95 10.24
N GLY A 50 -8.13 -3.63 11.28
CA GLY A 50 -7.73 -3.35 12.65
C GLY A 50 -8.03 -4.53 13.56
N ASP A 51 -7.74 -4.36 14.85
CA ASP A 51 -8.00 -5.34 15.89
C ASP A 51 -8.37 -4.61 17.19
N VAL A 52 -9.03 -5.32 18.10
CA VAL A 52 -9.47 -4.75 19.38
C VAL A 52 -8.69 -5.31 20.57
N THR A 53 -7.71 -6.17 20.33
CA THR A 53 -6.93 -6.85 21.36
C THR A 53 -5.45 -6.52 21.26
N GLY A 54 -4.79 -6.46 22.41
CA GLY A 54 -3.37 -6.19 22.49
C GLY A 54 -3.01 -4.71 22.47
N ASP A 55 -1.73 -4.45 22.58
CA ASP A 55 -1.17 -3.11 22.47
C ASP A 55 -1.13 -2.60 21.01
N PHE A 56 -0.62 -1.40 20.82
CA PHE A 56 -0.56 -0.77 19.50
C PHE A 56 0.21 -1.63 18.50
N GLU A 57 1.38 -2.12 18.87
CA GLU A 57 2.22 -2.90 17.95
C GLU A 57 1.54 -4.20 17.51
N ILE A 58 0.91 -4.89 18.46
CA ILE A 58 0.14 -6.12 18.18
C ILE A 58 -0.99 -5.80 17.21
N GLN A 59 -1.75 -4.76 17.46
CA GLN A 59 -2.85 -4.36 16.58
C GLN A 59 -2.36 -3.97 15.17
N ALA A 60 -1.28 -3.19 15.08
CA ALA A 60 -0.71 -2.78 13.80
C ALA A 60 -0.24 -4.00 12.98
N ARG A 61 0.44 -4.94 13.61
CA ARG A 61 0.91 -6.17 12.94
C ARG A 61 -0.26 -7.05 12.48
N LYS A 62 -1.29 -7.18 13.29
CA LYS A 62 -2.51 -7.90 12.90
C LYS A 62 -3.22 -7.26 11.71
N ALA A 63 -3.32 -5.93 11.68
CA ALA A 63 -3.88 -5.21 10.55
C ALA A 63 -3.11 -5.53 9.25
N TRP A 64 -1.79 -5.47 9.28
CA TRP A 64 -0.97 -5.83 8.12
C TRP A 64 -1.10 -7.30 7.72
N THR A 65 -1.16 -8.21 8.67
CA THR A 65 -1.37 -9.65 8.39
C THR A 65 -2.70 -9.87 7.67
N GLN A 66 -3.77 -9.21 8.10
CA GLN A 66 -5.08 -9.27 7.44
C GLN A 66 -5.02 -8.72 6.01
N ILE A 67 -4.29 -7.62 5.81
CA ILE A 67 -4.09 -7.04 4.47
C ILE A 67 -3.36 -8.02 3.56
N GLU A 68 -2.30 -8.67 4.04
CA GLU A 68 -1.57 -9.68 3.27
C GLU A 68 -2.44 -10.87 2.88
N VAL A 69 -3.31 -11.34 3.78
CA VAL A 69 -4.28 -12.41 3.47
C VAL A 69 -5.20 -11.98 2.32
N LEU A 70 -5.71 -10.75 2.36
CA LEU A 70 -6.61 -10.25 1.32
C LEU A 70 -5.88 -10.03 -0.02
N LEU A 71 -4.64 -9.53 0.02
CA LEU A 71 -3.79 -9.43 -1.17
C LEU A 71 -3.56 -10.80 -1.81
N ASN A 72 -3.21 -11.80 -1.00
CA ASN A 72 -2.99 -13.16 -1.49
C ASN A 72 -4.24 -13.76 -2.12
N GLU A 73 -5.42 -13.53 -1.55
CA GLU A 73 -6.69 -13.96 -2.12
C GLU A 73 -6.94 -13.36 -3.51
N ALA A 74 -6.48 -12.13 -3.74
CA ALA A 74 -6.57 -11.46 -5.03
C ALA A 74 -5.41 -11.81 -5.99
N GLY A 75 -4.50 -12.70 -5.60
CA GLY A 75 -3.30 -13.02 -6.39
C GLY A 75 -2.28 -11.89 -6.43
N MET A 76 -2.27 -11.05 -5.39
CA MET A 76 -1.39 -9.89 -5.25
C MET A 76 -0.43 -10.05 -4.08
N THR A 77 0.57 -9.18 -4.02
CA THR A 77 1.51 -9.06 -2.91
C THR A 77 1.61 -7.62 -2.44
N LEU A 78 2.36 -7.37 -1.38
CA LEU A 78 2.62 -6.01 -0.88
C LEU A 78 3.24 -5.09 -1.95
N THR A 79 3.97 -5.65 -2.91
CA THR A 79 4.56 -4.88 -4.02
C THR A 79 3.52 -4.26 -4.94
N ASP A 80 2.29 -4.75 -4.94
CA ASP A 80 1.17 -4.20 -5.72
C ASP A 80 0.46 -3.04 -5.01
N VAL A 81 0.79 -2.76 -3.75
CA VAL A 81 0.17 -1.68 -2.97
C VAL A 81 0.62 -0.32 -3.51
N VAL A 82 -0.34 0.52 -3.88
CA VAL A 82 -0.10 1.86 -4.43
C VAL A 82 -0.48 2.98 -3.47
N LYS A 83 -1.43 2.72 -2.56
CA LYS A 83 -1.89 3.70 -1.57
C LYS A 83 -2.12 3.03 -0.23
N VAL A 84 -1.63 3.66 0.83
CA VAL A 84 -1.91 3.30 2.22
C VAL A 84 -2.48 4.51 2.94
N THR A 85 -3.59 4.34 3.63
CA THR A 85 -4.10 5.31 4.58
C THR A 85 -4.14 4.66 5.96
N GLY A 86 -3.40 5.25 6.89
CA GLY A 86 -3.36 4.82 8.28
C GLY A 86 -4.11 5.80 9.18
N TYR A 87 -4.74 5.25 10.22
CA TYR A 87 -5.47 6.01 11.23
C TYR A 87 -4.96 5.56 12.59
N VAL A 88 -4.54 6.50 13.42
CA VAL A 88 -4.10 6.25 14.80
C VAL A 88 -4.87 7.16 15.75
N VAL A 89 -5.18 6.65 16.93
CA VAL A 89 -6.03 7.38 17.90
C VAL A 89 -5.27 8.41 18.70
N ASP A 90 -3.94 8.37 18.70
CA ASP A 90 -3.10 9.27 19.49
C ASP A 90 -1.79 9.57 18.75
N ARG A 91 -1.36 10.80 18.86
CA ARG A 91 -0.10 11.29 18.26
C ARG A 91 1.12 10.51 18.78
N ASN A 92 1.08 10.01 20.00
CA ASN A 92 2.14 9.21 20.60
C ASN A 92 2.39 7.87 19.87
N TYR A 93 1.41 7.38 19.10
CA TYR A 93 1.55 6.15 18.32
C TYR A 93 2.20 6.33 16.93
N VAL A 94 2.44 7.57 16.51
CA VAL A 94 2.99 7.84 15.16
C VAL A 94 4.34 7.15 14.93
N SER A 95 5.24 7.20 15.91
CA SER A 95 6.56 6.54 15.78
C SER A 95 6.44 5.03 15.66
N ALA A 96 5.59 4.40 16.47
CA ALA A 96 5.35 2.96 16.41
C ALA A 96 4.65 2.55 15.11
N TYR A 97 3.70 3.35 14.62
CA TYR A 97 3.08 3.14 13.30
C TYR A 97 4.13 3.12 12.20
N ARG A 98 5.00 4.11 12.16
CA ARG A 98 6.04 4.23 11.14
C ARG A 98 7.04 3.10 11.20
N ALA A 99 7.41 2.63 12.40
CA ALA A 99 8.33 1.51 12.56
C ALA A 99 7.75 0.22 11.97
N VAL A 100 6.49 -0.11 12.27
CA VAL A 100 5.80 -1.28 11.69
C VAL A 100 5.61 -1.12 10.18
N PHE A 101 5.21 0.06 9.73
CA PHE A 101 5.05 0.37 8.30
C PHE A 101 6.36 0.11 7.54
N LEU A 102 7.48 0.59 8.06
CA LEU A 102 8.78 0.42 7.43
C LEU A 102 9.21 -1.06 7.36
N GLU A 103 8.97 -1.83 8.43
CA GLU A 103 9.26 -3.27 8.42
C GLU A 103 8.43 -4.01 7.38
N VAL A 104 7.15 -3.70 7.26
CA VAL A 104 6.23 -4.39 6.35
C VAL A 104 6.45 -3.96 4.91
N MET A 105 6.51 -2.67 4.65
CA MET A 105 6.57 -2.12 3.30
C MET A 105 8.00 -2.02 2.76
N GLY A 106 8.99 -1.83 3.63
CA GLY A 106 10.38 -1.73 3.20
C GLY A 106 10.58 -0.66 2.12
N GLU A 107 11.12 -1.05 0.98
CA GLU A 107 11.42 -0.17 -0.15
C GLU A 107 10.25 -0.02 -1.15
N ILE A 108 9.07 -0.58 -0.85
CA ILE A 108 7.91 -0.52 -1.76
C ILE A 108 7.43 0.92 -1.95
N ARG A 109 7.45 1.73 -0.91
CA ARG A 109 7.17 3.17 -0.95
C ARG A 109 5.86 3.54 -1.67
N PRO A 110 4.69 3.06 -1.21
CA PRO A 110 3.40 3.49 -1.75
C PRO A 110 3.15 4.96 -1.41
N ALA A 111 2.17 5.58 -2.06
CA ALA A 111 1.63 6.84 -1.56
C ALA A 111 0.97 6.59 -0.21
N SER A 112 1.25 7.44 0.79
CA SER A 112 0.80 7.21 2.16
C SER A 112 0.29 8.48 2.81
N THR A 113 -0.78 8.34 3.57
CA THR A 113 -1.34 9.37 4.44
C THR A 113 -1.60 8.77 5.82
N LEU A 114 -1.23 9.48 6.87
CA LEU A 114 -1.50 9.11 8.25
C LEU A 114 -2.38 10.17 8.90
N VAL A 115 -3.46 9.72 9.52
CA VAL A 115 -4.46 10.57 10.18
C VAL A 115 -4.56 10.21 11.65
N ILE A 116 -4.67 11.21 12.51
CA ILE A 116 -4.96 11.04 13.93
C ILE A 116 -6.46 11.32 14.13
N CYS A 117 -7.21 10.33 14.58
CA CYS A 117 -8.65 10.45 14.79
C CYS A 117 -9.16 9.35 15.71
N ASP A 118 -10.36 9.50 16.22
CA ASP A 118 -11.07 8.42 16.91
C ASP A 118 -11.44 7.31 15.91
N LEU A 119 -11.48 6.07 16.37
CA LEU A 119 -11.89 4.92 15.61
C LEU A 119 -13.26 4.41 16.08
N VAL A 120 -13.89 3.60 15.24
CA VAL A 120 -15.26 3.11 15.48
C VAL A 120 -15.39 2.32 16.75
N HIS A 121 -14.40 1.47 17.08
CA HIS A 121 -14.38 0.70 18.32
C HIS A 121 -13.41 1.34 19.32
N PRO A 122 -13.81 1.55 20.59
CA PRO A 122 -12.97 2.26 21.56
C PRO A 122 -11.68 1.52 21.94
N ALA A 123 -11.59 0.21 21.69
CA ALA A 123 -10.37 -0.56 21.92
C ALA A 123 -9.39 -0.56 20.72
N MET A 124 -9.81 -0.05 19.58
CA MET A 124 -8.92 0.07 18.40
C MET A 124 -7.97 1.26 18.60
N LEU A 125 -6.69 1.01 18.37
CA LEU A 125 -5.63 2.02 18.45
C LEU A 125 -5.13 2.43 17.06
N VAL A 126 -5.34 1.57 16.06
CA VAL A 126 -4.88 1.77 14.68
C VAL A 126 -5.84 1.10 13.71
N GLU A 127 -5.99 1.69 12.55
CA GLU A 127 -6.68 1.12 11.40
C GLU A 127 -5.90 1.43 10.13
N ILE A 128 -5.85 0.48 9.20
CA ILE A 128 -5.09 0.62 7.95
C ILE A 128 -5.96 0.17 6.78
N GLU A 129 -6.06 1.01 5.77
CA GLU A 129 -6.69 0.67 4.50
C GLU A 129 -5.70 0.84 3.35
N ILE A 130 -5.84 0.04 2.32
CA ILE A 130 -4.94 0.09 1.17
C ILE A 130 -5.69 0.00 -0.15
N VAL A 131 -5.03 0.47 -1.19
CA VAL A 131 -5.39 0.20 -2.59
C VAL A 131 -4.18 -0.48 -3.24
N ALA A 132 -4.42 -1.58 -3.94
CA ALA A 132 -3.40 -2.30 -4.70
C ALA A 132 -3.83 -2.44 -6.17
N THR A 133 -2.87 -2.37 -7.05
CA THR A 133 -3.09 -2.58 -8.50
C THR A 133 -2.10 -3.61 -8.99
N LYS A 134 -2.60 -4.65 -9.66
CA LYS A 134 -1.75 -5.71 -10.22
C LYS A 134 -0.88 -5.14 -11.32
N ASN A 135 0.38 -5.32 -11.15
CA ASN A 135 1.41 -4.82 -12.07
C ASN A 135 1.71 -5.84 -13.19
#